data_d6434e750137b063fdea7096535e3660
#
_entry.id   d6434e750137b063fdea7096535e3660
#
_cell.length_a   1.000
_cell.length_b   1.000
_cell.length_c   1.000
_cell.angle_alpha   90.00
_cell.angle_beta   90.00
_cell.angle_gamma   90.00
#
_symmetry.space_group_name_H-M   'P 1'
#
loop_
_entity.id
_entity.type
_entity.pdbx_description
1 polymer ?
#
loop_
_entity_poly.entity_id
_entity_poly.type
_entity_poly.pdbx_seq_one_letter_code
_entity_poly.pdbx_strand_id
1 'polypeptide(L)'
;NPRTDPVCLGLPGALPVLNRGAVDHAIRAALALGCTVHDTSLFARKNYFYPDLPKGYQISQYERPLATCGALEWPAADGMRRVRITRVHLEEDAGKSLHEGFPDSSRKTYVDFNRSGVPLIEIVTEPDLASAADAAEFFTRLREVLVLLGVNDGDMGRGRCRCDATG
;
A
#
# COMPACT_ATOMS: atom_id res chain seq x y z
N ASN A 1 -0.09 -2.65 -21.81
CA ASN A 1 -0.36 -1.41 -21.04
C ASN A 1 -1.72 -0.73 -21.39
N PRO A 2 -2.86 -1.44 -21.41
CA PRO A 2 -4.15 -0.87 -21.86
C PRO A 2 -4.79 0.07 -20.83
N ARG A 3 -4.25 0.16 -19.60
CA ARG A 3 -4.77 0.98 -18.50
C ARG A 3 -3.89 2.19 -18.18
N THR A 4 -2.89 2.45 -19.00
CA THR A 4 -2.00 3.61 -18.82
C THR A 4 -2.68 4.90 -19.26
N ASP A 5 -2.41 5.96 -18.52
CA ASP A 5 -2.79 7.33 -18.84
C ASP A 5 -1.54 8.24 -18.90
N PRO A 6 -1.70 9.51 -19.26
CA PRO A 6 -0.58 10.45 -19.33
C PRO A 6 0.20 10.60 -18.01
N VAL A 7 -0.44 10.48 -16.85
CA VAL A 7 0.22 10.55 -15.53
C VAL A 7 1.12 9.34 -15.33
N CYS A 8 0.63 8.13 -15.67
CA CYS A 8 1.40 6.89 -15.57
C CYS A 8 2.71 6.92 -16.36
N LEU A 9 2.69 7.62 -17.50
CA LEU A 9 3.84 7.77 -18.41
C LEU A 9 4.73 8.97 -18.07
N GLY A 10 4.36 9.78 -17.08
CA GLY A 10 5.12 10.96 -16.67
C GLY A 10 5.13 12.05 -17.74
N LEU A 11 4.06 12.19 -18.53
CA LEU A 11 4.01 13.20 -19.59
C LEU A 11 3.99 14.61 -19.00
N PRO A 12 4.66 15.59 -19.68
CA PRO A 12 4.71 16.96 -19.20
C PRO A 12 3.34 17.56 -18.95
N GLY A 13 3.15 18.17 -17.78
CA GLY A 13 1.90 18.82 -17.39
C GLY A 13 0.81 17.89 -16.87
N ALA A 14 0.99 16.56 -16.95
CA ALA A 14 0.06 15.62 -16.38
C ALA A 14 0.33 15.45 -14.87
N LEU A 15 -0.70 15.65 -14.04
CA LEU A 15 -0.62 15.54 -12.57
C LEU A 15 -1.67 14.55 -12.06
N PRO A 16 -1.35 13.78 -11.00
CA PRO A 16 -2.30 12.86 -10.40
C PRO A 16 -3.47 13.60 -9.75
N VAL A 17 -4.65 13.00 -9.78
CA VAL A 17 -5.87 13.50 -9.12
C VAL A 17 -6.32 12.48 -8.09
N LEU A 18 -6.62 12.96 -6.88
CA LEU A 18 -7.05 12.11 -5.78
C LEU A 18 -8.40 11.44 -6.07
N ASN A 19 -8.47 10.12 -5.90
CA ASN A 19 -9.70 9.36 -6.02
C ASN A 19 -10.43 9.31 -4.67
N ARG A 20 -11.66 9.83 -4.64
CA ARG A 20 -12.48 9.82 -3.42
C ARG A 20 -12.75 8.41 -2.89
N GLY A 21 -13.00 7.44 -3.76
CA GLY A 21 -13.22 6.05 -3.34
C GLY A 21 -12.01 5.45 -2.62
N ALA A 22 -10.78 5.83 -3.02
CA ALA A 22 -9.57 5.42 -2.31
C ALA A 22 -9.50 6.01 -0.89
N VAL A 23 -9.89 7.26 -0.73
CA VAL A 23 -9.98 7.91 0.60
C VAL A 23 -11.01 7.23 1.48
N ASP A 24 -12.21 6.94 0.94
CA ASP A 24 -13.28 6.26 1.67
C ASP A 24 -12.85 4.85 2.12
N HIS A 25 -12.13 4.10 1.30
CA HIS A 25 -11.56 2.81 1.66
C HIS A 25 -10.48 2.93 2.75
N ALA A 26 -9.60 3.91 2.66
CA ALA A 26 -8.56 4.13 3.66
C ALA A 26 -9.15 4.53 5.02
N ILE A 27 -10.18 5.38 5.04
CA ILE A 27 -10.91 5.75 6.26
C ILE A 27 -11.55 4.51 6.89
N ARG A 28 -12.23 3.65 6.12
CA ARG A 28 -12.81 2.40 6.65
C ARG A 28 -11.76 1.50 7.28
N ALA A 29 -10.62 1.31 6.60
CA ALA A 29 -9.51 0.52 7.13
C ALA A 29 -8.98 1.11 8.43
N ALA A 30 -8.75 2.43 8.49
CA ALA A 30 -8.25 3.12 9.66
C ALA A 30 -9.22 3.01 10.85
N LEU A 31 -10.51 3.21 10.63
CA LEU A 31 -11.53 3.09 11.68
C LEU A 31 -11.62 1.66 12.23
N ALA A 32 -11.56 0.64 11.38
CA ALA A 32 -11.59 -0.76 11.80
C ALA A 32 -10.36 -1.17 12.62
N LEU A 33 -9.24 -0.48 12.40
CA LEU A 33 -8.01 -0.65 13.17
C LEU A 33 -7.97 0.25 14.43
N GLY A 34 -9.07 0.93 14.75
CA GLY A 34 -9.15 1.83 15.90
C GLY A 34 -8.26 3.06 15.79
N CYS A 35 -7.85 3.44 14.59
CA CYS A 35 -7.02 4.63 14.38
C CYS A 35 -7.82 5.92 14.55
N THR A 36 -7.14 6.97 14.97
CA THR A 36 -7.65 8.35 14.91
C THR A 36 -7.50 8.86 13.48
N VAL A 37 -8.62 9.08 12.79
CA VAL A 37 -8.66 9.71 11.47
C VAL A 37 -8.56 11.22 11.63
N HIS A 38 -7.65 11.86 10.88
CA HIS A 38 -7.41 13.28 10.95
C HIS A 38 -8.31 14.06 9.98
N ASP A 39 -8.84 15.21 10.42
CA ASP A 39 -9.65 16.11 9.57
C ASP A 39 -8.87 16.67 8.39
N THR A 40 -7.55 16.75 8.51
CA THR A 40 -6.65 17.24 7.47
C THR A 40 -5.44 16.33 7.35
N SER A 41 -5.19 15.86 6.14
CA SER A 41 -3.97 15.14 5.78
C SER A 41 -3.27 15.81 4.61
N LEU A 42 -1.98 15.55 4.43
CA LEU A 42 -1.17 16.19 3.40
C LEU A 42 -0.48 15.14 2.52
N PHE A 43 -0.64 15.28 1.21
CA PHE A 43 0.15 14.51 0.25
C PHE A 43 1.48 15.19 -0.02
N ALA A 44 2.53 14.38 -0.09
CA ALA A 44 3.88 14.76 -0.45
C ALA A 44 4.35 13.97 -1.66
N ARG A 45 5.46 14.39 -2.26
CA ARG A 45 6.14 13.66 -3.34
C ARG A 45 7.37 12.97 -2.78
N LYS A 46 7.35 11.63 -2.83
CA LYS A 46 8.53 10.81 -2.56
C LYS A 46 9.31 10.65 -3.86
N ASN A 47 10.37 11.42 -4.02
CA ASN A 47 11.14 11.45 -5.26
C ASN A 47 12.14 10.29 -5.31
N TYR A 48 12.06 9.48 -6.36
CA TYR A 48 13.02 8.44 -6.72
C TYR A 48 12.88 8.06 -8.19
N PHE A 49 13.92 7.45 -8.76
CA PHE A 49 13.98 7.17 -10.19
C PHE A 49 14.08 5.67 -10.43
N TYR A 50 13.04 5.12 -11.04
CA TYR A 50 12.97 3.73 -11.49
C TYR A 50 12.30 3.65 -12.85
N PRO A 51 12.65 2.66 -13.70
CA PRO A 51 12.03 2.49 -15.03
C PRO A 51 10.52 2.35 -14.98
N ASP A 52 9.96 1.77 -13.91
CA ASP A 52 8.53 1.58 -13.71
C ASP A 52 7.83 2.75 -13.01
N LEU A 53 8.55 3.85 -12.78
CA LEU A 53 8.02 5.12 -12.25
C LEU A 53 8.46 6.31 -13.13
N PRO A 54 7.90 6.45 -14.36
CA PRO A 54 8.40 7.43 -15.33
C PRO A 54 8.33 8.88 -14.86
N LYS A 55 7.37 9.25 -14.04
CA LYS A 55 7.24 10.61 -13.51
C LYS A 55 8.27 10.98 -12.44
N GLY A 56 9.05 10.01 -11.93
CA GLY A 56 10.16 10.24 -11.00
C GLY A 56 9.75 10.55 -9.56
N TYR A 57 8.47 10.43 -9.23
CA TYR A 57 7.99 10.58 -7.87
C TYR A 57 6.77 9.69 -7.60
N GLN A 58 6.59 9.30 -6.35
CA GLN A 58 5.40 8.63 -5.84
C GLN A 58 4.63 9.62 -4.96
N ILE A 59 3.32 9.73 -5.15
CA ILE A 59 2.47 10.43 -4.21
C ILE A 59 2.35 9.57 -2.96
N SER A 60 2.58 10.17 -1.80
CA SER A 60 2.51 9.50 -0.49
C SER A 60 2.13 10.50 0.60
N GLN A 61 1.97 10.02 1.84
CA GLN A 61 1.74 10.84 3.02
C GLN A 61 2.73 10.45 4.10
N TYR A 62 3.43 11.39 4.70
CA TYR A 62 4.40 11.12 5.77
C TYR A 62 4.17 11.98 7.00
N GLU A 63 4.35 13.31 6.90
CA GLU A 63 4.26 14.22 8.05
C GLU A 63 2.85 14.35 8.61
N ARG A 64 1.84 14.34 7.74
CA ARG A 64 0.42 14.45 8.10
C ARG A 64 -0.37 13.34 7.41
N PRO A 65 -0.28 12.09 7.91
CA PRO A 65 -0.98 10.94 7.34
C PRO A 65 -2.49 11.04 7.54
N LEU A 66 -3.24 10.18 6.85
CA LEU A 66 -4.69 10.09 6.98
C LEU A 66 -5.12 9.75 8.40
N ALA A 67 -4.45 8.79 9.05
CA ALA A 67 -4.79 8.35 10.40
C ALA A 67 -3.58 7.83 11.17
N THR A 68 -3.67 7.85 12.51
CA THR A 68 -2.60 7.41 13.42
C THR A 68 -3.17 6.66 14.63
N CYS A 69 -2.28 6.03 15.40
CA CYS A 69 -2.55 5.52 16.76
C CYS A 69 -3.65 4.45 16.83
N GLY A 70 -3.61 3.42 15.99
CA GLY A 70 -4.50 2.27 16.05
C GLY A 70 -3.85 1.03 16.66
N ALA A 71 -4.59 -0.08 16.63
CA ALA A 71 -4.09 -1.40 16.96
C ALA A 71 -4.95 -2.49 16.30
N LEU A 72 -4.34 -3.65 16.05
CA LEU A 72 -5.06 -4.88 15.75
C LEU A 72 -4.83 -5.87 16.89
N GLU A 73 -5.91 -6.41 17.41
CA GLU A 73 -5.88 -7.36 18.50
C GLU A 73 -6.55 -8.68 18.10
N TRP A 74 -5.99 -9.80 18.55
CA TRP A 74 -6.57 -11.11 18.29
C TRP A 74 -6.22 -12.12 19.41
N PRO A 75 -7.07 -13.12 19.67
CA PRO A 75 -6.77 -14.17 20.61
C PRO A 75 -5.71 -15.12 20.03
N ALA A 76 -4.70 -15.46 20.83
CA ALA A 76 -3.70 -16.50 20.59
C ALA A 76 -3.75 -17.56 21.70
N ALA A 77 -3.04 -18.66 21.51
CA ALA A 77 -3.09 -19.80 22.46
C ALA A 77 -2.66 -19.42 23.88
N ASP A 78 -1.78 -18.44 24.03
CA ASP A 78 -1.19 -18.00 25.30
C ASP A 78 -1.71 -16.62 25.78
N GLY A 79 -2.78 -16.09 25.15
CA GLY A 79 -3.41 -14.83 25.53
C GLY A 79 -3.77 -13.94 24.35
N MET A 80 -4.02 -12.68 24.62
CA MET A 80 -4.30 -11.69 23.57
C MET A 80 -3.01 -11.17 22.94
N ARG A 81 -2.95 -11.19 21.64
CA ARG A 81 -1.93 -10.48 20.86
C ARG A 81 -2.43 -9.09 20.51
N ARG A 82 -1.51 -8.13 20.49
CA ARG A 82 -1.77 -6.76 20.08
C ARG A 82 -0.59 -6.21 19.29
N VAL A 83 -0.88 -5.66 18.12
CA VAL A 83 0.10 -4.94 17.32
C VAL A 83 -0.42 -3.52 17.10
N ARG A 84 0.35 -2.54 17.54
CA ARG A 84 0.01 -1.12 17.40
C ARG A 84 0.24 -0.67 15.97
N ILE A 85 -0.62 0.22 15.51
CA ILE A 85 -0.52 0.85 14.20
C ILE A 85 -0.01 2.29 14.40
N THR A 86 1.14 2.57 13.84
CA THR A 86 1.72 3.92 13.86
C THR A 86 0.91 4.87 13.00
N ARG A 87 0.60 4.45 11.76
CA ARG A 87 -0.19 5.26 10.82
C ARG A 87 -0.85 4.40 9.74
N VAL A 88 -1.91 4.96 9.19
CA VAL A 88 -2.51 4.55 7.92
C VAL A 88 -2.44 5.73 6.97
N HIS A 89 -1.89 5.52 5.78
CA HIS A 89 -1.80 6.58 4.79
C HIS A 89 -2.06 6.07 3.37
N LEU A 90 -2.34 7.01 2.48
CA LEU A 90 -2.55 6.77 1.07
C LEU A 90 -1.29 7.06 0.28
N GLU A 91 -1.03 6.21 -0.69
CA GLU A 91 -0.02 6.40 -1.72
C GLU A 91 -0.49 5.81 -3.05
N GLU A 92 0.38 5.71 -4.02
CA GLU A 92 0.12 5.08 -5.31
C GLU A 92 1.15 4.01 -5.61
N ASP A 93 0.73 3.00 -6.38
CA ASP A 93 1.64 1.98 -6.88
C ASP A 93 2.48 2.48 -8.05
N ALA A 94 3.70 1.98 -8.18
CA ALA A 94 4.51 2.03 -9.39
C ALA A 94 4.06 0.97 -10.41
N GLY A 95 4.59 1.00 -11.62
CA GLY A 95 4.47 -0.08 -12.59
C GLY A 95 5.15 -1.36 -12.10
N LYS A 96 5.39 -2.27 -13.02
CA LYS A 96 6.11 -3.52 -12.75
C LYS A 96 7.28 -3.66 -13.73
N SER A 97 8.47 -3.95 -13.21
CA SER A 97 9.60 -4.40 -13.99
C SER A 97 9.55 -5.91 -14.13
N LEU A 98 9.61 -6.42 -15.38
CA LEU A 98 9.49 -7.83 -15.72
C LEU A 98 10.83 -8.30 -16.31
N HIS A 99 11.45 -9.28 -15.65
CA HIS A 99 12.80 -9.75 -15.98
C HIS A 99 12.81 -11.13 -16.65
N GLU A 100 11.65 -11.80 -16.71
CA GLU A 100 11.50 -13.16 -17.23
C GLU A 100 10.25 -13.30 -18.10
N GLY A 101 10.20 -14.35 -18.91
CA GLY A 101 9.00 -14.71 -19.68
C GLY A 101 8.80 -13.94 -21.01
N PHE A 102 9.78 -13.13 -21.42
CA PHE A 102 9.74 -12.37 -22.69
C PHE A 102 10.97 -12.64 -23.55
N PRO A 103 10.91 -12.38 -24.87
CA PRO A 103 12.08 -12.47 -25.74
C PRO A 103 13.22 -11.59 -25.21
N ASP A 104 14.45 -12.12 -25.22
CA ASP A 104 15.65 -11.41 -24.75
C ASP A 104 15.61 -10.93 -23.26
N SER A 105 14.83 -11.57 -22.39
CA SER A 105 14.76 -11.22 -20.96
C SER A 105 16.12 -11.25 -20.24
N SER A 106 17.09 -12.02 -20.75
CA SER A 106 18.47 -12.01 -20.25
C SER A 106 19.24 -10.72 -20.52
N ARG A 107 18.76 -9.88 -21.44
CA ARG A 107 19.41 -8.63 -21.88
C ARG A 107 18.51 -7.40 -21.76
N LYS A 108 17.21 -7.58 -21.55
CA LYS A 108 16.19 -6.52 -21.54
C LYS A 108 15.26 -6.69 -20.34
N THR A 109 14.85 -5.59 -19.77
CA THR A 109 13.76 -5.50 -18.80
C THR A 109 12.55 -4.92 -19.50
N TYR A 110 11.41 -5.56 -19.32
CA TYR A 110 10.13 -5.08 -19.81
C TYR A 110 9.40 -4.34 -18.69
N VAL A 111 8.61 -3.34 -19.04
CA VAL A 111 7.85 -2.55 -18.06
C VAL A 111 6.36 -2.64 -18.36
N ASP A 112 5.60 -3.00 -17.33
CA ASP A 112 4.14 -2.99 -17.34
C ASP A 112 3.62 -1.86 -16.45
N PHE A 113 2.98 -0.86 -17.07
CA PHE A 113 2.41 0.30 -16.39
C PHE A 113 0.94 0.14 -15.98
N ASN A 114 0.31 -1.02 -16.19
CA ASN A 114 -1.12 -1.21 -15.86
C ASN A 114 -1.42 -1.03 -14.36
N ARG A 115 -0.43 -1.19 -13.49
CA ARG A 115 -0.54 -0.95 -12.05
C ARG A 115 -0.17 0.48 -11.64
N SER A 116 0.54 1.21 -12.47
CA SER A 116 1.04 2.55 -12.17
C SER A 116 -0.12 3.50 -11.81
N GLY A 117 0.01 4.22 -10.71
CA GLY A 117 -1.00 5.16 -10.23
C GLY A 117 -2.20 4.51 -9.54
N VAL A 118 -2.27 3.19 -9.41
CA VAL A 118 -3.33 2.52 -8.64
C VAL A 118 -3.21 2.95 -7.16
N PRO A 119 -4.31 3.43 -6.54
CA PRO A 119 -4.28 3.80 -5.13
C PRO A 119 -3.84 2.64 -4.23
N LEU A 120 -2.95 2.94 -3.30
CA LEU A 120 -2.40 2.01 -2.33
C LEU A 120 -2.62 2.55 -0.92
N ILE A 121 -3.13 1.71 -0.02
CA ILE A 121 -3.21 1.99 1.41
C ILE A 121 -1.99 1.35 2.06
N GLU A 122 -1.16 2.13 2.73
CA GLU A 122 -0.06 1.63 3.55
C GLU A 122 -0.42 1.69 5.02
N ILE A 123 -0.28 0.56 5.70
CA ILE A 123 -0.50 0.41 7.14
C ILE A 123 0.85 0.11 7.77
N VAL A 124 1.35 1.04 8.57
CA VAL A 124 2.65 0.94 9.23
C VAL A 124 2.42 0.58 10.70
N THR A 125 3.08 -0.48 11.17
CA THR A 125 3.01 -0.93 12.56
C THR A 125 4.15 -0.37 13.40
N GLU A 126 3.96 -0.39 14.71
CA GLU A 126 5.07 -0.36 15.67
C GLU A 126 5.83 -1.70 15.64
N PRO A 127 7.07 -1.76 16.15
CA PRO A 127 7.88 -2.97 16.16
C PRO A 127 7.43 -3.97 17.24
N ASP A 128 6.15 -4.29 17.25
CA ASP A 128 5.53 -5.17 18.25
C ASP A 128 5.54 -6.66 17.86
N LEU A 129 5.93 -6.97 16.62
CA LEU A 129 6.00 -8.34 16.12
C LEU A 129 7.33 -8.97 16.53
N ALA A 130 7.26 -10.01 17.38
CA ALA A 130 8.45 -10.63 17.96
C ALA A 130 8.96 -11.87 17.19
N SER A 131 8.14 -12.41 16.28
CA SER A 131 8.48 -13.61 15.52
C SER A 131 7.88 -13.61 14.12
N ALA A 132 8.42 -14.45 13.24
CA ALA A 132 7.85 -14.68 11.91
C ALA A 132 6.43 -15.26 11.97
N ALA A 133 6.13 -16.06 13.00
CA ALA A 133 4.79 -16.61 13.21
C ALA A 133 3.79 -15.51 13.57
N ASP A 134 4.16 -14.59 14.48
CA ASP A 134 3.33 -13.44 14.83
C ASP A 134 3.08 -12.53 13.60
N ALA A 135 4.11 -12.32 12.79
CA ALA A 135 3.98 -11.53 11.56
C ALA A 135 3.02 -12.17 10.55
N ALA A 136 3.11 -13.49 10.37
CA ALA A 136 2.21 -14.22 9.46
C ALA A 136 0.76 -14.22 9.97
N GLU A 137 0.55 -14.37 11.28
CA GLU A 137 -0.78 -14.31 11.87
C GLU A 137 -1.36 -12.91 11.82
N PHE A 138 -0.59 -11.88 12.19
CA PHE A 138 -0.99 -10.47 12.05
C PHE A 138 -1.44 -10.16 10.62
N PHE A 139 -0.63 -10.53 9.62
CA PHE A 139 -0.96 -10.28 8.22
C PHE A 139 -2.24 -10.99 7.78
N THR A 140 -2.44 -12.22 8.27
CA THR A 140 -3.67 -12.99 8.00
C THR A 140 -4.89 -12.27 8.58
N ARG A 141 -4.83 -11.83 9.84
CA ARG A 141 -5.93 -11.11 10.50
C ARG A 141 -6.21 -9.77 9.85
N LEU A 142 -5.17 -9.01 9.54
CA LEU A 142 -5.31 -7.75 8.83
C LEU A 142 -5.99 -7.94 7.46
N ARG A 143 -5.57 -8.95 6.71
CA ARG A 143 -6.18 -9.30 5.43
C ARG A 143 -7.67 -9.64 5.60
N GLU A 144 -8.04 -10.44 6.60
CA GLU A 144 -9.43 -10.80 6.90
C GLU A 144 -10.29 -9.55 7.15
N VAL A 145 -9.79 -8.61 7.96
CA VAL A 145 -10.46 -7.33 8.23
C VAL A 145 -10.67 -6.53 6.95
N LEU A 146 -9.64 -6.36 6.13
CA LEU A 146 -9.71 -5.58 4.90
C LEU A 146 -10.66 -6.20 3.85
N VAL A 147 -10.71 -7.54 3.77
CA VAL A 147 -11.64 -8.27 2.89
C VAL A 147 -13.08 -8.11 3.39
N LEU A 148 -13.32 -8.27 4.69
CA LEU A 148 -14.65 -8.11 5.29
C LEU A 148 -15.22 -6.71 5.05
N LEU A 149 -14.38 -5.68 5.09
CA LEU A 149 -14.76 -4.29 4.83
C LEU A 149 -14.95 -3.96 3.34
N GLY A 150 -14.64 -4.88 2.44
CA GLY A 150 -14.65 -4.64 1.00
C GLY A 150 -13.59 -3.62 0.54
N VAL A 151 -12.53 -3.43 1.33
CA VAL A 151 -11.41 -2.55 0.99
C VAL A 151 -10.46 -3.24 0.03
N ASN A 152 -10.31 -4.56 0.17
CA ASN A 152 -9.41 -5.38 -0.63
C ASN A 152 -10.07 -6.75 -0.88
N ASP A 153 -9.77 -7.41 -1.99
CA ASP A 153 -10.24 -8.79 -2.27
C ASP A 153 -9.33 -9.86 -1.65
N GLY A 154 -8.20 -9.44 -1.06
CA GLY A 154 -7.24 -10.30 -0.40
C GLY A 154 -6.42 -11.19 -1.34
N ASP A 155 -6.44 -10.96 -2.64
CA ASP A 155 -5.70 -11.74 -3.62
C ASP A 155 -4.20 -11.40 -3.59
N MET A 156 -3.46 -12.17 -2.80
CA MET A 156 -2.00 -12.03 -2.68
C MET A 156 -1.27 -12.45 -3.96
N GLY A 157 -1.81 -13.42 -4.71
CA GLY A 157 -1.22 -13.89 -5.96
C GLY A 157 -1.17 -12.80 -7.03
N ARG A 158 -2.13 -11.86 -7.00
CA ARG A 158 -2.13 -10.68 -7.86
C ARG A 158 -1.41 -9.47 -7.27
N GLY A 159 -0.78 -9.63 -6.10
CA GLY A 159 -0.07 -8.56 -5.41
C GLY A 159 -0.97 -7.43 -4.90
N ARG A 160 -2.26 -7.72 -4.62
CA ARG A 160 -3.21 -6.74 -4.09
C ARG A 160 -3.10 -6.54 -2.59
N CYS A 161 -2.49 -7.50 -1.90
CA CYS A 161 -2.11 -7.38 -0.50
C CYS A 161 -0.65 -7.82 -0.36
N ARG A 162 0.20 -6.95 0.18
CA ARG A 162 1.65 -7.16 0.30
C ARG A 162 2.08 -6.86 1.73
N CYS A 163 3.13 -7.50 2.17
CA CYS A 163 3.72 -7.26 3.49
C CYS A 163 5.24 -7.18 3.31
N ASP A 164 5.82 -6.09 3.79
CA ASP A 164 7.25 -5.89 3.90
C ASP A 164 7.63 -5.91 5.39
N ALA A 165 8.48 -6.85 5.79
CA ALA A 165 9.00 -6.95 7.14
C ALA A 165 10.44 -6.44 7.17
N THR A 166 10.73 -5.50 8.06
CA THR A 166 12.07 -4.98 8.32
C THR A 166 12.47 -5.33 9.74
N GLY A 167 13.67 -5.88 9.91
CA GLY A 167 14.25 -6.22 11.21
C GLY A 167 15.42 -5.31 11.55
#